data_c656cad862078ed6cf74c282b69ef94f
#
_entry.id   c656cad862078ed6cf74c282b69ef94f
#
_cell.length_a   1.000
_cell.length_b   1.000
_cell.length_c   1.000
_cell.angle_alpha   90.00
_cell.angle_beta   90.00
_cell.angle_gamma   90.00
#
_symmetry.space_group_name_H-M   'P 1'
#
loop_
_entity.id
_entity.type
_entity.pdbx_description
1 polymer ?
#
loop_
_entity_poly.entity_id
_entity_poly.type
_entity_poly.pdbx_seq_one_letter_code
_entity_poly.pdbx_strand_id
1 'polypeptide(L)'
;MTRPTRPSSDPAPVMTREAWTMHPAGRTGLEFYDLSHTFGPNAPLWPYFEDVEIKRIHYHAKSGVLSQRISTVMHCTTHLDAPAHVVEGTPYTDEVPLEQFFGTGVAVSIPKKRWEVITPEDLEAARPEIRPGDFVIINTGWHHYYADTRRYFIYSPGLYKEAGIWLRERGVKAVGVDQQALDHPLATAIGWHPEAPSAPLAPWALDEYAELTGRDPRDDFPEWEPCHRQLLGNGIVGFENVGGELDRVTGKRCTFAAFPIKWQYGDGSIVRLVAIVDPTGEYRIERGSG
;
A
#
# COMPACT_ATOMS: atom_id res chain seq x y z
N MET A 1 17.85 -28.50 -59.42
CA MET A 1 16.97 -27.76 -58.47
C MET A 1 17.55 -27.95 -57.07
N THR A 2 18.35 -27.01 -56.61
CA THR A 2 18.94 -26.98 -55.26
C THR A 2 17.87 -26.48 -54.27
N ARG A 3 17.60 -27.27 -53.24
CA ARG A 3 16.72 -26.86 -52.12
C ARG A 3 17.32 -25.63 -51.43
N PRO A 4 16.53 -24.60 -51.13
CA PRO A 4 17.03 -23.49 -50.33
C PRO A 4 17.36 -24.02 -48.93
N THR A 5 18.58 -23.74 -48.48
CA THR A 5 19.04 -23.98 -47.09
C THR A 5 18.16 -23.16 -46.13
N ARG A 6 17.50 -23.82 -45.18
CA ARG A 6 16.87 -23.14 -44.07
C ARG A 6 17.92 -22.29 -43.35
N PRO A 7 17.65 -21.03 -43.00
CA PRO A 7 18.54 -20.28 -42.15
C PRO A 7 18.67 -21.01 -40.83
N SER A 8 19.87 -21.09 -40.28
CA SER A 8 20.15 -21.66 -38.97
C SER A 8 19.33 -20.91 -37.94
N SER A 9 18.36 -21.58 -37.35
CA SER A 9 17.60 -21.04 -36.22
C SER A 9 18.37 -21.31 -34.92
N ASP A 10 19.56 -20.72 -34.81
CA ASP A 10 20.14 -20.61 -33.47
C ASP A 10 19.21 -19.67 -32.66
N PRO A 11 18.64 -20.10 -31.55
CA PRO A 11 17.84 -19.23 -30.73
C PRO A 11 18.68 -18.04 -30.30
N ALA A 12 18.11 -16.84 -30.40
CA ALA A 12 18.79 -15.65 -29.90
C ALA A 12 19.24 -15.92 -28.44
N PRO A 13 20.44 -15.45 -28.07
CA PRO A 13 20.95 -15.69 -26.73
C PRO A 13 19.94 -15.23 -25.68
N VAL A 14 19.42 -16.15 -24.87
CA VAL A 14 18.46 -15.88 -23.80
C VAL A 14 19.25 -15.45 -22.57
N MET A 15 18.95 -14.26 -22.08
CA MET A 15 19.52 -13.74 -20.85
C MET A 15 19.08 -14.60 -19.67
N THR A 16 20.02 -15.09 -18.87
CA THR A 16 19.71 -15.85 -17.66
C THR A 16 19.05 -14.96 -16.59
N ARG A 17 18.35 -15.54 -15.64
CA ARG A 17 17.77 -14.80 -14.51
C ARG A 17 18.83 -13.96 -13.76
N GLU A 18 20.03 -14.51 -13.61
CA GLU A 18 21.17 -13.87 -12.97
C GLU A 18 21.68 -12.68 -13.78
N ALA A 19 21.79 -12.84 -15.11
CA ALA A 19 22.16 -11.76 -16.01
C ALA A 19 21.12 -10.62 -16.03
N TRP A 20 19.83 -10.93 -15.87
CA TRP A 20 18.77 -9.93 -15.73
C TRP A 20 18.94 -9.04 -14.49
N THR A 21 19.32 -9.61 -13.36
CA THR A 21 19.57 -8.84 -12.13
C THR A 21 20.82 -7.95 -12.22
N MET A 22 21.74 -8.28 -13.11
CA MET A 22 23.01 -7.58 -13.31
C MET A 22 23.03 -6.64 -14.53
N HIS A 23 21.94 -6.60 -15.31
CA HIS A 23 21.94 -5.85 -16.59
C HIS A 23 22.14 -4.34 -16.33
N PRO A 24 23.20 -3.75 -16.91
CA PRO A 24 23.54 -2.34 -16.69
C PRO A 24 22.68 -1.36 -17.48
N ALA A 25 21.72 -1.85 -18.30
CA ALA A 25 20.85 -0.99 -19.07
C ALA A 25 20.03 -0.09 -18.17
N GLY A 26 20.24 1.20 -18.32
CA GLY A 26 19.45 2.20 -17.63
C GLY A 26 19.91 2.57 -16.23
N ARG A 27 21.18 2.50 -15.89
CA ARG A 27 21.70 3.18 -14.70
C ARG A 27 21.56 4.69 -14.88
N THR A 28 20.44 5.21 -14.42
CA THR A 28 20.08 6.63 -14.50
C THR A 28 20.71 7.47 -13.40
N GLY A 29 21.43 6.87 -12.46
CA GLY A 29 21.81 7.52 -11.21
C GLY A 29 20.68 7.55 -10.17
N LEU A 30 19.45 7.16 -10.55
CA LEU A 30 18.34 7.03 -9.62
C LEU A 30 18.47 5.78 -8.75
N GLU A 31 18.05 5.89 -7.51
CA GLU A 31 17.86 4.77 -6.59
C GLU A 31 16.37 4.46 -6.48
N PHE A 32 16.01 3.19 -6.66
CA PHE A 32 14.63 2.71 -6.53
C PHE A 32 14.52 1.81 -5.32
N TYR A 33 13.52 2.06 -4.50
CA TYR A 33 13.20 1.27 -3.32
C TYR A 33 11.79 0.70 -3.45
N ASP A 34 11.65 -0.62 -3.40
CA ASP A 34 10.36 -1.31 -3.46
C ASP A 34 9.73 -1.31 -2.06
N LEU A 35 8.62 -0.59 -1.91
CA LEU A 35 7.90 -0.47 -0.64
C LEU A 35 6.72 -1.44 -0.55
N SER A 36 6.73 -2.50 -1.34
CA SER A 36 5.61 -3.44 -1.44
C SER A 36 5.96 -4.81 -0.89
N HIS A 37 4.99 -5.43 -0.25
CA HIS A 37 5.04 -6.85 0.05
C HIS A 37 4.77 -7.69 -1.20
N THR A 38 5.37 -8.88 -1.25
CA THR A 38 5.15 -9.80 -2.38
C THR A 38 3.71 -10.30 -2.39
N PHE A 39 3.02 -10.09 -3.51
CA PHE A 39 1.69 -10.64 -3.75
C PHE A 39 1.76 -12.13 -4.09
N GLY A 40 0.90 -12.93 -3.47
CA GLY A 40 0.83 -14.37 -3.75
C GLY A 40 -0.14 -15.12 -2.83
N PRO A 41 -0.26 -16.45 -3.03
CA PRO A 41 -1.25 -17.29 -2.31
C PRO A 41 -1.09 -17.35 -0.78
N ASN A 42 0.05 -16.93 -0.26
CA ASN A 42 0.30 -16.90 1.20
C ASN A 42 0.30 -15.47 1.75
N ALA A 43 -0.23 -14.52 1.00
CA ALA A 43 -0.34 -13.15 1.48
C ALA A 43 -1.31 -13.09 2.67
N PRO A 44 -0.96 -12.40 3.76
CA PRO A 44 -1.91 -12.09 4.81
C PRO A 44 -3.08 -11.27 4.24
N LEU A 45 -4.30 -11.67 4.60
CA LEU A 45 -5.53 -11.05 4.12
C LEU A 45 -6.39 -10.58 5.29
N TRP A 46 -7.18 -9.56 5.05
CA TRP A 46 -8.21 -9.15 5.98
C TRP A 46 -9.10 -10.34 6.38
N PRO A 47 -9.49 -10.51 7.67
CA PRO A 47 -10.00 -11.77 8.21
C PRO A 47 -11.21 -12.43 7.54
N TYR A 48 -11.91 -11.78 6.63
CA TYR A 48 -13.04 -12.37 5.91
C TYR A 48 -12.89 -12.34 4.37
N PHE A 49 -11.70 -11.96 3.90
CA PHE A 49 -11.43 -12.00 2.45
C PHE A 49 -11.06 -13.43 2.01
N GLU A 50 -11.40 -13.74 0.77
CA GLU A 50 -11.05 -15.01 0.14
C GLU A 50 -9.55 -15.05 -0.19
N ASP A 51 -8.97 -16.26 -0.07
CA ASP A 51 -7.56 -16.50 -0.39
C ASP A 51 -7.20 -16.13 -1.83
N VAL A 52 -5.98 -15.66 -2.02
CA VAL A 52 -5.42 -15.41 -3.35
C VAL A 52 -5.21 -16.73 -4.09
N GLU A 53 -5.85 -16.90 -5.25
CA GLU A 53 -5.60 -18.02 -6.14
C GLU A 53 -4.71 -17.60 -7.31
N ILE A 54 -3.54 -18.24 -7.48
CA ILE A 54 -2.70 -18.13 -8.68
C ILE A 54 -2.58 -19.48 -9.33
N LYS A 55 -3.25 -19.66 -10.46
CA LYS A 55 -3.30 -20.92 -11.21
C LYS A 55 -2.54 -20.82 -12.53
N ARG A 56 -1.56 -21.71 -12.73
CA ARG A 56 -0.93 -21.86 -14.05
C ARG A 56 -1.90 -22.51 -15.02
N ILE A 57 -2.20 -21.87 -16.15
CA ILE A 57 -3.06 -22.38 -17.21
C ILE A 57 -2.27 -22.84 -18.44
N HIS A 58 -1.07 -22.29 -18.66
CA HIS A 58 -0.11 -22.76 -19.66
C HIS A 58 1.26 -23.02 -19.04
N TYR A 59 2.00 -23.94 -19.63
CA TYR A 59 3.32 -24.35 -19.18
C TYR A 59 4.27 -24.43 -20.36
N HIS A 60 5.52 -24.02 -20.20
CA HIS A 60 6.53 -24.05 -21.26
C HIS A 60 6.62 -25.42 -21.94
N ALA A 61 6.66 -26.52 -21.17
CA ALA A 61 6.78 -27.87 -21.67
C ALA A 61 5.63 -28.33 -22.58
N LYS A 62 4.42 -27.75 -22.42
CA LYS A 62 3.22 -28.14 -23.18
C LYS A 62 2.82 -27.13 -24.25
N SER A 63 3.03 -25.85 -24.00
CA SER A 63 2.49 -24.75 -24.81
C SER A 63 3.57 -23.77 -25.30
N GLY A 64 4.83 -23.96 -24.90
CA GLY A 64 5.91 -23.02 -25.22
C GLY A 64 5.85 -21.68 -24.49
N VAL A 65 4.80 -21.45 -23.69
CA VAL A 65 4.57 -20.22 -22.91
C VAL A 65 4.15 -20.56 -21.49
N LEU A 66 4.37 -19.62 -20.57
CA LEU A 66 3.81 -19.64 -19.23
C LEU A 66 2.71 -18.57 -19.16
N SER A 67 1.52 -18.96 -18.73
CA SER A 67 0.47 -18.00 -18.36
C SER A 67 -0.27 -18.42 -17.11
N GLN A 68 -0.80 -17.43 -16.39
CA GLN A 68 -1.44 -17.63 -15.11
C GLN A 68 -2.80 -16.93 -15.10
N ARG A 69 -3.73 -17.49 -14.32
CA ARG A 69 -4.96 -16.81 -13.90
C ARG A 69 -4.79 -16.40 -12.44
N ILE A 70 -5.28 -15.23 -12.10
CA ILE A 70 -5.30 -14.70 -10.74
C ILE A 70 -6.76 -14.46 -10.36
N SER A 71 -7.14 -14.89 -9.16
CA SER A 71 -8.39 -14.53 -8.49
C SER A 71 -8.03 -13.98 -7.12
N THR A 72 -8.50 -12.78 -6.80
CA THR A 72 -8.15 -12.08 -5.57
C THR A 72 -9.11 -10.91 -5.31
N VAL A 73 -9.17 -10.45 -4.08
CA VAL A 73 -9.69 -9.13 -3.72
C VAL A 73 -8.63 -8.07 -4.02
N MET A 74 -9.02 -6.82 -4.23
CA MET A 74 -8.07 -5.73 -4.54
C MET A 74 -7.38 -5.17 -3.29
N HIS A 75 -7.99 -5.30 -2.12
CA HIS A 75 -7.42 -4.91 -0.83
C HIS A 75 -6.56 -6.04 -0.25
N CYS A 76 -5.49 -6.37 -0.96
CA CYS A 76 -4.59 -7.48 -0.65
C CYS A 76 -3.13 -7.03 -0.77
N THR A 77 -2.30 -7.42 0.17
CA THR A 77 -0.88 -7.00 0.24
C THR A 77 -0.75 -5.47 0.25
N THR A 78 0.30 -4.92 -0.36
CA THR A 78 0.41 -3.47 -0.56
C THR A 78 -0.56 -3.03 -1.64
N HIS A 79 -1.52 -2.22 -1.27
CA HIS A 79 -2.59 -1.79 -2.15
C HIS A 79 -2.96 -0.31 -1.94
N LEU A 80 -3.78 0.20 -2.82
CA LEU A 80 -4.34 1.54 -2.79
C LEU A 80 -5.85 1.45 -2.60
N ASP A 81 -6.40 2.31 -1.75
CA ASP A 81 -7.83 2.54 -1.60
C ASP A 81 -8.26 3.76 -2.40
N ALA A 82 -9.26 3.57 -3.26
CA ALA A 82 -9.92 4.67 -3.94
C ALA A 82 -10.96 5.34 -3.02
N PRO A 83 -11.35 6.60 -3.29
CA PRO A 83 -12.41 7.27 -2.55
C PRO A 83 -13.69 6.43 -2.43
N ALA A 84 -14.11 5.76 -3.49
CA ALA A 84 -15.30 4.94 -3.54
C ALA A 84 -15.30 3.72 -2.60
N HIS A 85 -14.13 3.35 -2.01
CA HIS A 85 -14.03 2.23 -1.08
C HIS A 85 -14.94 2.39 0.15
N VAL A 86 -14.94 3.58 0.76
CA VAL A 86 -15.72 3.84 1.98
C VAL A 86 -16.70 5.00 1.87
N VAL A 87 -16.69 5.74 0.75
CA VAL A 87 -17.58 6.89 0.56
C VAL A 87 -18.37 6.74 -0.74
N GLU A 88 -19.67 6.45 -0.62
CA GLU A 88 -20.56 6.29 -1.78
C GLU A 88 -20.61 7.57 -2.63
N GLY A 89 -20.61 7.39 -3.96
CA GLY A 89 -20.70 8.50 -4.92
C GLY A 89 -19.41 9.29 -5.14
N THR A 90 -18.29 8.81 -4.63
CA THR A 90 -16.95 9.37 -4.88
C THR A 90 -16.22 8.60 -6.00
N PRO A 91 -15.06 9.13 -6.51
CA PRO A 91 -14.36 8.52 -7.64
C PRO A 91 -13.85 7.09 -7.40
N TYR A 92 -13.99 6.26 -8.41
CA TYR A 92 -13.33 4.96 -8.53
C TYR A 92 -11.88 5.11 -9.01
N THR A 93 -11.08 4.05 -8.96
CA THR A 93 -9.64 4.09 -9.35
C THR A 93 -9.42 4.59 -10.78
N ASP A 94 -10.32 4.25 -11.71
CA ASP A 94 -10.24 4.67 -13.12
C ASP A 94 -10.65 6.13 -13.36
N GLU A 95 -11.22 6.77 -12.36
CA GLU A 95 -11.65 8.17 -12.37
C GLU A 95 -10.71 9.10 -11.58
N VAL A 96 -9.88 8.55 -10.68
CA VAL A 96 -8.89 9.33 -9.90
C VAL A 96 -7.80 9.87 -10.84
N PRO A 97 -7.47 11.18 -10.81
CA PRO A 97 -6.41 11.76 -11.63
C PRO A 97 -5.05 11.09 -11.40
N LEU A 98 -4.28 10.86 -12.47
CA LEU A 98 -2.97 10.18 -12.41
C LEU A 98 -1.97 10.88 -11.49
N GLU A 99 -2.10 12.19 -11.35
CA GLU A 99 -1.27 13.02 -10.48
C GLU A 99 -1.39 12.61 -9.01
N GLN A 100 -2.49 11.96 -8.61
CA GLN A 100 -2.65 11.45 -7.23
C GLN A 100 -1.76 10.24 -6.94
N PHE A 101 -1.26 9.55 -7.96
CA PHE A 101 -0.47 8.34 -7.82
C PHE A 101 1.04 8.56 -7.97
N PHE A 102 1.45 9.83 -8.12
CA PHE A 102 2.84 10.21 -8.33
C PHE A 102 3.15 11.57 -7.68
N GLY A 103 4.29 11.70 -7.05
CA GLY A 103 4.75 12.98 -6.52
C GLY A 103 5.80 12.87 -5.42
N THR A 104 6.23 14.04 -4.97
CA THR A 104 7.17 14.14 -3.86
C THR A 104 6.47 13.90 -2.53
N GLY A 105 7.24 13.50 -1.54
CA GLY A 105 6.73 13.28 -0.20
C GLY A 105 7.79 12.87 0.79
N VAL A 106 7.37 12.30 1.89
CA VAL A 106 8.21 11.88 3.01
C VAL A 106 7.87 10.47 3.46
N ALA A 107 8.89 9.70 3.84
CA ALA A 107 8.73 8.53 4.68
C ALA A 107 9.15 8.90 6.09
N VAL A 108 8.20 8.91 7.03
CA VAL A 108 8.42 9.37 8.40
C VAL A 108 8.45 8.20 9.38
N SER A 109 9.29 8.30 10.42
CA SER A 109 9.33 7.33 11.51
C SER A 109 8.40 7.78 12.64
N ILE A 110 7.38 6.98 12.94
CA ILE A 110 6.46 7.17 14.06
C ILE A 110 6.30 5.81 14.77
N PRO A 111 7.33 5.33 15.48
CA PRO A 111 7.30 4.02 16.12
C PRO A 111 6.13 3.92 17.09
N LYS A 112 5.35 2.85 16.96
CA LYS A 112 4.16 2.60 17.79
C LYS A 112 4.12 1.16 18.28
N LYS A 113 3.52 0.97 19.43
CA LYS A 113 3.27 -0.34 20.03
C LYS A 113 1.83 -0.79 19.76
N ARG A 114 1.50 -1.97 20.29
CA ARG A 114 0.16 -2.53 20.26
C ARG A 114 -0.88 -1.50 20.65
N TRP A 115 -1.86 -1.26 19.76
CA TRP A 115 -3.01 -0.40 19.95
C TRP A 115 -2.70 1.08 20.28
N GLU A 116 -1.50 1.53 20.06
CA GLU A 116 -1.21 2.96 20.16
C GLU A 116 -1.77 3.71 18.96
N VAL A 117 -2.36 4.86 19.23
CA VAL A 117 -2.88 5.76 18.17
C VAL A 117 -1.76 6.64 17.64
N ILE A 118 -1.72 6.82 16.33
CA ILE A 118 -0.90 7.85 15.68
C ILE A 118 -1.67 9.17 15.80
N THR A 119 -1.11 10.13 16.54
CA THR A 119 -1.78 11.38 16.88
C THR A 119 -1.35 12.55 15.97
N PRO A 120 -2.10 13.67 15.96
CA PRO A 120 -1.67 14.89 15.30
C PRO A 120 -0.29 15.39 15.77
N GLU A 121 0.02 15.23 17.05
CA GLU A 121 1.30 15.63 17.65
C GLU A 121 2.46 14.77 17.10
N ASP A 122 2.24 13.47 16.89
CA ASP A 122 3.21 12.58 16.24
C ASP A 122 3.51 13.05 14.82
N LEU A 123 2.47 13.40 14.07
CA LEU A 123 2.58 13.87 12.69
C LEU A 123 3.28 15.24 12.61
N GLU A 124 2.97 16.16 13.50
CA GLU A 124 3.63 17.48 13.57
C GLU A 124 5.12 17.36 13.98
N ALA A 125 5.42 16.43 14.89
CA ALA A 125 6.77 16.16 15.33
C ALA A 125 7.61 15.36 14.31
N ALA A 126 6.97 14.71 13.33
CA ALA A 126 7.63 13.82 12.38
C ALA A 126 8.68 14.54 11.52
N ARG A 127 9.76 13.83 11.17
CA ARG A 127 10.83 14.36 10.31
C ARG A 127 11.17 13.35 9.20
N PRO A 128 11.39 13.83 7.96
CA PRO A 128 11.28 15.22 7.50
C PRO A 128 9.88 15.80 7.70
N GLU A 129 9.76 17.13 7.79
CA GLU A 129 8.49 17.82 7.94
C GLU A 129 7.50 17.45 6.82
N ILE A 130 6.26 17.17 7.21
CA ILE A 130 5.15 16.91 6.29
C ILE A 130 4.62 18.25 5.75
N ARG A 131 4.57 18.38 4.42
CA ARG A 131 4.19 19.61 3.72
C ARG A 131 2.93 19.40 2.88
N PRO A 132 2.21 20.49 2.54
CA PRO A 132 1.12 20.41 1.57
C PRO A 132 1.56 19.78 0.26
N GLY A 133 0.74 18.86 -0.28
CA GLY A 133 0.99 18.12 -1.51
C GLY A 133 1.90 16.90 -1.37
N ASP A 134 2.40 16.60 -0.18
CA ASP A 134 3.25 15.42 0.05
C ASP A 134 2.47 14.10 -0.03
N PHE A 135 3.13 13.06 -0.54
CA PHE A 135 2.89 11.70 -0.12
C PHE A 135 3.47 11.52 1.28
N VAL A 136 2.68 10.99 2.21
CA VAL A 136 3.11 10.74 3.59
C VAL A 136 3.12 9.24 3.84
N ILE A 137 4.28 8.64 3.88
CA ILE A 137 4.44 7.21 4.20
C ILE A 137 4.87 7.11 5.67
N ILE A 138 4.04 6.48 6.48
CA ILE A 138 4.22 6.36 7.93
C ILE A 138 4.80 4.97 8.24
N ASN A 139 6.02 4.96 8.79
CA ASN A 139 6.67 3.76 9.31
C ASN A 139 6.48 3.71 10.83
N THR A 140 5.62 2.81 11.29
CA THR A 140 5.42 2.52 12.71
C THR A 140 6.31 1.37 13.22
N GLY A 141 6.97 0.64 12.30
CA GLY A 141 7.68 -0.61 12.53
C GLY A 141 6.77 -1.83 12.46
N TRP A 142 5.48 -1.66 12.10
CA TRP A 142 4.53 -2.76 12.11
C TRP A 142 4.71 -3.73 10.93
N HIS A 143 5.24 -3.26 9.79
CA HIS A 143 5.58 -4.11 8.63
C HIS A 143 6.52 -5.26 8.95
N HIS A 144 7.30 -5.17 10.03
CA HIS A 144 8.14 -6.29 10.50
C HIS A 144 7.33 -7.48 11.01
N TYR A 145 6.04 -7.30 11.30
CA TYR A 145 5.12 -8.35 11.75
C TYR A 145 4.20 -8.85 10.65
N TYR A 146 4.46 -8.46 9.39
CA TYR A 146 3.66 -8.85 8.24
C TYR A 146 3.58 -10.37 8.11
N ALA A 147 2.48 -10.93 8.57
CA ALA A 147 2.18 -12.35 8.58
C ALA A 147 0.69 -12.55 8.87
N ASP A 148 0.14 -13.72 8.51
CA ASP A 148 -1.21 -14.12 8.88
C ASP A 148 -1.30 -14.45 10.37
N THR A 149 -1.36 -13.42 11.20
CA THR A 149 -1.37 -13.53 12.66
C THR A 149 -2.25 -12.47 13.30
N ARG A 150 -2.80 -12.80 14.48
CA ARG A 150 -3.51 -11.82 15.33
C ARG A 150 -2.67 -10.59 15.62
N ARG A 151 -1.34 -10.77 15.76
CA ARG A 151 -0.43 -9.66 16.01
C ARG A 151 -0.51 -8.63 14.91
N TYR A 152 -0.48 -9.06 13.66
CA TYR A 152 -0.49 -8.15 12.52
C TYR A 152 -1.83 -7.45 12.38
N PHE A 153 -2.92 -8.21 12.34
CA PHE A 153 -4.24 -7.67 12.02
C PHE A 153 -4.93 -6.96 13.19
N ILE A 154 -4.81 -7.51 14.41
CA ILE A 154 -5.68 -7.10 15.51
C ILE A 154 -4.97 -6.17 16.48
N TYR A 155 -3.65 -6.31 16.61
CA TYR A 155 -2.86 -5.58 17.59
C TYR A 155 -2.08 -4.40 17.01
N SER A 156 -2.27 -4.07 15.73
CA SER A 156 -1.56 -2.97 15.12
C SER A 156 -1.88 -1.62 15.78
N PRO A 157 -0.99 -0.65 15.67
CA PRO A 157 -1.35 0.73 15.84
C PRO A 157 -2.22 1.19 14.67
N GLY A 158 -2.68 2.42 14.68
CA GLY A 158 -3.39 3.01 13.54
C GLY A 158 -3.65 4.49 13.72
N LEU A 159 -4.09 5.11 12.64
CA LEU A 159 -4.62 6.46 12.67
C LEU A 159 -6.02 6.45 13.27
N TYR A 160 -6.48 7.60 13.72
CA TYR A 160 -7.87 7.81 14.08
C TYR A 160 -8.34 9.16 13.52
N LYS A 161 -9.55 9.56 13.83
CA LYS A 161 -10.24 10.73 13.27
C LYS A 161 -9.39 12.00 13.27
N GLU A 162 -8.76 12.32 14.40
CA GLU A 162 -8.00 13.56 14.61
C GLU A 162 -6.75 13.61 13.71
N ALA A 163 -6.07 12.48 13.56
CA ALA A 163 -4.94 12.36 12.65
C ALA A 163 -5.37 12.49 11.17
N GLY A 164 -6.51 11.88 10.81
CA GLY A 164 -7.12 12.04 9.49
C GLY A 164 -7.48 13.51 9.19
N ILE A 165 -8.07 14.22 10.15
CA ILE A 165 -8.37 15.64 10.04
C ILE A 165 -7.08 16.45 9.86
N TRP A 166 -6.05 16.21 10.67
CA TRP A 166 -4.78 16.90 10.58
C TRP A 166 -4.13 16.72 9.20
N LEU A 167 -4.08 15.49 8.68
CA LEU A 167 -3.53 15.18 7.36
C LEU A 167 -4.31 15.88 6.23
N ARG A 168 -5.64 15.88 6.32
CA ARG A 168 -6.50 16.60 5.38
C ARG A 168 -6.25 18.10 5.42
N GLU A 169 -6.20 18.71 6.61
CA GLU A 169 -5.98 20.15 6.79
C GLU A 169 -4.56 20.56 6.42
N ARG A 170 -3.58 19.66 6.59
CA ARG A 170 -2.23 19.86 6.06
C ARG A 170 -2.20 19.84 4.52
N GLY A 171 -3.24 19.32 3.87
CA GLY A 171 -3.36 19.28 2.42
C GLY A 171 -2.41 18.28 1.77
N VAL A 172 -2.20 17.11 2.40
CA VAL A 172 -1.38 16.05 1.83
C VAL A 172 -2.06 15.42 0.61
N LYS A 173 -1.30 14.83 -0.29
CA LYS A 173 -1.81 14.20 -1.51
C LYS A 173 -2.25 12.76 -1.28
N ALA A 174 -1.47 12.01 -0.52
CA ALA A 174 -1.70 10.60 -0.26
C ALA A 174 -1.10 10.21 1.09
N VAL A 175 -1.64 9.17 1.71
CA VAL A 175 -1.16 8.63 2.99
C VAL A 175 -0.93 7.13 2.86
N GLY A 176 0.25 6.65 3.26
CA GLY A 176 0.56 5.22 3.33
C GLY A 176 0.93 4.81 4.75
N VAL A 177 0.48 3.63 5.15
CA VAL A 177 0.74 3.05 6.46
C VAL A 177 1.31 1.64 6.33
N ASP A 178 2.11 1.22 7.30
CA ASP A 178 2.77 -0.09 7.31
C ASP A 178 1.96 -1.19 8.04
N GLN A 179 0.72 -0.90 8.39
CA GLN A 179 -0.26 -1.83 8.92
C GLN A 179 -1.37 -2.13 7.89
N GLN A 180 -2.29 -3.02 8.25
CA GLN A 180 -3.33 -3.56 7.37
C GLN A 180 -4.49 -2.60 7.07
N ALA A 181 -4.61 -1.49 7.80
CA ALA A 181 -5.64 -0.47 7.61
C ALA A 181 -5.11 0.90 7.98
N LEU A 182 -5.64 1.97 7.36
CA LEU A 182 -5.37 3.36 7.75
C LEU A 182 -5.84 3.60 9.18
N ASP A 183 -7.05 3.17 9.50
CA ASP A 183 -7.63 3.31 10.83
C ASP A 183 -7.04 2.34 11.85
N HIS A 184 -7.12 2.75 13.11
CA HIS A 184 -6.85 1.88 14.25
C HIS A 184 -7.74 0.62 14.19
N PRO A 185 -7.22 -0.59 14.49
CA PRO A 185 -7.98 -1.84 14.33
C PRO A 185 -9.36 -1.80 15.03
N LEU A 186 -9.41 -1.24 16.22
CA LEU A 186 -10.68 -1.15 16.99
C LEU A 186 -11.65 -0.10 16.43
N ALA A 187 -11.22 0.71 15.45
CA ALA A 187 -12.07 1.62 14.69
C ALA A 187 -12.54 1.02 13.35
N THR A 188 -12.26 -0.26 13.09
CA THR A 188 -12.66 -1.01 11.89
C THR A 188 -13.65 -2.11 12.23
N ALA A 189 -13.96 -3.00 11.30
CA ALA A 189 -14.79 -4.18 11.55
C ALA A 189 -14.24 -5.16 12.62
N ILE A 190 -13.00 -4.98 13.09
CA ILE A 190 -12.44 -5.71 14.22
C ILE A 190 -13.10 -5.27 15.53
N GLY A 191 -13.36 -3.96 15.68
CA GLY A 191 -14.00 -3.36 16.83
C GLY A 191 -15.53 -3.41 16.77
N TRP A 192 -16.17 -2.76 17.74
CA TRP A 192 -17.62 -2.62 17.81
C TRP A 192 -18.05 -1.19 17.49
N HIS A 193 -18.97 -1.05 16.55
CA HIS A 193 -19.52 0.26 16.18
C HIS A 193 -21.02 0.14 15.88
N PRO A 194 -21.84 1.11 16.30
CA PRO A 194 -23.27 1.08 16.03
C PRO A 194 -23.62 1.17 14.55
N GLU A 195 -22.74 1.77 13.75
CA GLU A 195 -22.91 1.96 12.30
C GLU A 195 -22.25 0.85 11.46
N ALA A 196 -21.51 -0.07 12.09
CA ALA A 196 -20.89 -1.17 11.36
C ALA A 196 -21.95 -2.12 10.78
N PRO A 197 -21.77 -2.60 9.53
CA PRO A 197 -22.76 -3.49 8.88
C PRO A 197 -22.79 -4.89 9.50
N SER A 198 -21.83 -5.25 10.33
CA SER A 198 -21.68 -6.58 10.91
C SER A 198 -21.29 -6.55 12.38
N ALA A 199 -21.41 -7.70 13.05
CA ALA A 199 -20.84 -7.88 14.39
C ALA A 199 -19.29 -7.79 14.34
N PRO A 200 -18.63 -7.44 15.47
CA PRO A 200 -17.18 -7.38 15.55
C PRO A 200 -16.51 -8.69 15.11
N LEU A 201 -15.46 -8.61 14.29
CA LEU A 201 -14.68 -9.78 13.88
C LEU A 201 -13.87 -10.39 15.04
N ALA A 202 -13.48 -9.55 16.01
CA ALA A 202 -12.71 -9.98 17.17
C ALA A 202 -13.28 -9.40 18.46
N PRO A 203 -14.48 -9.80 18.90
CA PRO A 203 -15.12 -9.26 20.11
C PRO A 203 -14.26 -9.39 21.37
N TRP A 204 -13.45 -10.44 21.44
CA TRP A 204 -12.49 -10.65 22.54
C TRP A 204 -11.37 -9.59 22.60
N ALA A 205 -11.06 -8.92 21.50
CA ALA A 205 -10.07 -7.85 21.47
C ALA A 205 -10.53 -6.61 22.25
N LEU A 206 -11.85 -6.41 22.36
CA LEU A 206 -12.44 -5.34 23.18
C LEU A 206 -12.14 -5.56 24.65
N ASP A 207 -12.30 -6.79 25.12
CA ASP A 207 -12.03 -7.17 26.52
C ASP A 207 -10.53 -7.03 26.83
N GLU A 208 -9.66 -7.55 25.92
CA GLU A 208 -8.21 -7.40 26.07
C GLU A 208 -7.74 -5.94 26.07
N TYR A 209 -8.38 -5.08 25.26
CA TYR A 209 -8.09 -3.65 25.26
C TYR A 209 -8.45 -3.03 26.61
N ALA A 210 -9.64 -3.32 27.13
CA ALA A 210 -10.10 -2.81 28.40
C ALA A 210 -9.22 -3.29 29.56
N GLU A 211 -8.80 -4.56 29.55
CA GLU A 211 -7.87 -5.10 30.55
C GLU A 211 -6.50 -4.41 30.48
N LEU A 212 -5.97 -4.14 29.28
CA LEU A 212 -4.66 -3.53 29.11
C LEU A 212 -4.64 -2.03 29.47
N THR A 213 -5.69 -1.30 29.10
CA THR A 213 -5.72 0.17 29.17
C THR A 213 -6.53 0.71 30.33
N GLY A 214 -7.43 -0.10 30.90
CA GLY A 214 -8.42 0.33 31.90
C GLY A 214 -9.54 1.19 31.32
N ARG A 215 -9.72 1.23 29.98
CA ARG A 215 -10.71 2.05 29.28
C ARG A 215 -11.60 1.19 28.39
N ASP A 216 -12.82 1.64 28.13
CA ASP A 216 -13.71 0.97 27.19
C ASP A 216 -13.31 1.37 25.74
N PRO A 217 -13.00 0.42 24.85
CA PRO A 217 -12.68 0.74 23.47
C PRO A 217 -13.84 1.39 22.70
N ARG A 218 -15.09 1.23 23.17
CA ARG A 218 -16.26 1.89 22.58
C ARG A 218 -16.29 3.40 22.84
N ASP A 219 -15.67 3.82 23.93
CA ASP A 219 -15.52 5.24 24.27
C ASP A 219 -14.32 5.84 23.53
N ASP A 220 -13.23 5.07 23.37
CA ASP A 220 -12.02 5.53 22.69
C ASP A 220 -12.19 5.54 21.16
N PHE A 221 -12.93 4.59 20.59
CA PHE A 221 -13.13 4.42 19.15
C PHE A 221 -14.62 4.32 18.80
N PRO A 222 -15.44 5.36 19.05
CA PRO A 222 -16.89 5.32 18.81
C PRO A 222 -17.28 5.33 17.32
N GLU A 223 -16.41 5.79 16.43
CA GLU A 223 -16.71 5.93 14.99
C GLU A 223 -16.05 4.82 14.17
N TRP A 224 -16.77 4.35 13.15
CA TRP A 224 -16.30 3.33 12.21
C TRP A 224 -15.53 3.95 11.04
N GLU A 225 -14.28 3.54 10.88
CA GLU A 225 -13.35 3.97 9.82
C GLU A 225 -13.29 5.49 9.61
N PRO A 226 -13.14 6.27 10.69
CA PRO A 226 -13.22 7.72 10.58
C PRO A 226 -12.02 8.32 9.82
N CYS A 227 -10.83 7.73 9.92
CA CYS A 227 -9.66 8.21 9.18
C CYS A 227 -9.80 7.95 7.68
N HIS A 228 -10.24 6.75 7.27
CA HIS A 228 -10.58 6.47 5.87
C HIS A 228 -11.54 7.52 5.31
N ARG A 229 -12.63 7.80 6.02
CA ARG A 229 -13.63 8.78 5.60
C ARG A 229 -13.06 10.20 5.49
N GLN A 230 -12.18 10.60 6.43
CA GLN A 230 -11.53 11.91 6.40
C GLN A 230 -10.57 12.06 5.21
N LEU A 231 -9.85 11.01 4.85
CA LEU A 231 -8.88 11.03 3.77
C LEU A 231 -9.55 10.80 2.41
N LEU A 232 -10.17 9.64 2.22
CA LEU A 232 -10.74 9.23 0.94
C LEU A 232 -11.90 10.13 0.51
N GLY A 233 -12.77 10.53 1.44
CA GLY A 233 -13.87 11.47 1.18
C GLY A 233 -13.42 12.89 0.79
N ASN A 234 -12.14 13.21 0.94
CA ASN A 234 -11.55 14.49 0.56
C ASN A 234 -10.49 14.36 -0.55
N GLY A 235 -10.50 13.25 -1.30
CA GLY A 235 -9.63 13.04 -2.45
C GLY A 235 -8.17 12.70 -2.10
N ILE A 236 -7.90 12.29 -0.88
CA ILE A 236 -6.58 11.82 -0.42
C ILE A 236 -6.61 10.30 -0.48
N VAL A 237 -5.85 9.70 -1.40
CA VAL A 237 -5.80 8.25 -1.55
C VAL A 237 -4.99 7.59 -0.41
N GLY A 238 -5.41 6.39 -0.03
CA GLY A 238 -4.77 5.58 1.00
C GLY A 238 -3.90 4.47 0.42
N PHE A 239 -2.79 4.18 1.08
CA PHE A 239 -1.99 2.98 0.81
C PHE A 239 -1.84 2.18 2.10
N GLU A 240 -2.10 0.90 2.03
CA GLU A 240 -2.03 0.00 3.17
C GLU A 240 -1.02 -1.12 2.95
N ASN A 241 -0.59 -1.74 4.04
CA ASN A 241 0.43 -2.78 4.01
C ASN A 241 1.71 -2.33 3.28
N VAL A 242 2.17 -1.11 3.56
CA VAL A 242 3.47 -0.64 3.07
C VAL A 242 4.58 -1.40 3.76
N GLY A 243 5.60 -1.85 3.01
CA GLY A 243 6.67 -2.66 3.58
C GLY A 243 7.92 -2.72 2.71
N GLY A 244 8.40 -3.92 2.39
CA GLY A 244 9.58 -4.09 1.55
C GLY A 244 10.81 -3.38 2.10
N GLU A 245 11.32 -2.40 1.36
CA GLU A 245 12.50 -1.62 1.72
C GLU A 245 12.17 -0.32 2.49
N LEU A 246 11.02 -0.26 3.18
CA LEU A 246 10.53 0.94 3.88
C LEU A 246 11.57 1.54 4.84
N ASP A 247 12.28 0.71 5.60
CA ASP A 247 13.31 1.18 6.55
C ASP A 247 14.44 1.96 5.87
N ARG A 248 14.75 1.63 4.60
CA ARG A 248 15.84 2.28 3.85
C ARG A 248 15.50 3.71 3.43
N VAL A 249 14.22 4.04 3.34
CA VAL A 249 13.74 5.38 2.94
C VAL A 249 13.13 6.15 4.10
N THR A 250 12.92 5.53 5.25
CA THR A 250 12.44 6.19 6.47
C THR A 250 13.39 7.31 6.88
N GLY A 251 12.83 8.48 7.18
CA GLY A 251 13.59 9.70 7.47
C GLY A 251 14.04 10.47 6.21
N LYS A 252 13.53 10.12 5.02
CA LYS A 252 13.92 10.77 3.75
C LYS A 252 12.73 11.42 3.06
N ARG A 253 13.04 12.44 2.26
CA ARG A 253 12.16 12.91 1.19
C ARG A 253 12.44 12.14 -0.07
N CYS A 254 11.41 11.63 -0.71
CA CYS A 254 11.48 10.81 -1.92
C CYS A 254 10.44 11.29 -2.94
N THR A 255 10.56 10.82 -4.17
CA THR A 255 9.44 10.78 -5.12
C THR A 255 8.79 9.42 -5.00
N PHE A 256 7.46 9.39 -4.85
CA PHE A 256 6.69 8.16 -4.76
C PHE A 256 5.89 7.93 -6.05
N ALA A 257 5.75 6.68 -6.42
CA ALA A 257 4.95 6.23 -7.55
C ALA A 257 4.20 4.94 -7.20
N ALA A 258 2.89 4.91 -7.44
CA ALA A 258 2.04 3.76 -7.14
C ALA A 258 0.78 3.77 -8.01
N PHE A 259 0.95 3.59 -9.33
CA PHE A 259 -0.17 3.61 -10.26
C PHE A 259 -1.03 2.35 -10.12
N PRO A 260 -2.35 2.47 -9.89
CA PRO A 260 -3.27 1.34 -9.88
C PRO A 260 -3.49 0.76 -11.27
N ILE A 261 -3.99 -0.46 -11.34
CA ILE A 261 -4.56 -1.00 -12.57
C ILE A 261 -5.82 -0.16 -12.90
N LYS A 262 -5.92 0.33 -14.13
CA LYS A 262 -7.10 1.05 -14.60
C LYS A 262 -8.21 0.06 -14.94
N TRP A 263 -9.00 -0.33 -13.95
CA TRP A 263 -10.14 -1.21 -14.12
C TRP A 263 -11.45 -0.49 -13.73
N GLN A 264 -12.51 -0.79 -14.46
CA GLN A 264 -13.77 -0.08 -14.35
C GLN A 264 -14.42 -0.31 -12.98
N TYR A 265 -14.86 0.77 -12.35
CA TYR A 265 -15.49 0.78 -11.03
C TYR A 265 -14.60 0.19 -9.91
N GLY A 266 -13.29 0.43 -9.99
CA GLY A 266 -12.33 -0.05 -9.00
C GLY A 266 -12.46 0.68 -7.67
N ASP A 267 -12.73 -0.06 -6.61
CA ASP A 267 -12.74 0.41 -5.22
C ASP A 267 -11.33 0.55 -4.62
N GLY A 268 -10.38 -0.18 -5.18
CA GLY A 268 -8.98 -0.20 -4.80
C GLY A 268 -8.13 -0.93 -5.82
N SER A 269 -6.85 -1.06 -5.59
CA SER A 269 -5.95 -1.80 -6.46
C SER A 269 -4.69 -2.25 -5.74
N ILE A 270 -4.31 -3.50 -5.94
CA ILE A 270 -2.95 -3.94 -5.64
C ILE A 270 -1.99 -3.06 -6.42
N VAL A 271 -0.97 -2.52 -5.76
CA VAL A 271 0.03 -1.65 -6.39
C VAL A 271 1.45 -2.10 -6.08
N ARG A 272 2.38 -1.68 -6.92
CA ARG A 272 3.80 -1.68 -6.56
C ARG A 272 4.17 -0.26 -6.18
N LEU A 273 4.16 0.03 -4.88
CA LEU A 273 4.57 1.32 -4.34
C LEU A 273 6.10 1.41 -4.37
N VAL A 274 6.62 2.45 -4.98
CA VAL A 274 8.06 2.65 -5.16
C VAL A 274 8.44 4.04 -4.63
N ALA A 275 9.53 4.09 -3.86
CA ALA A 275 10.21 5.34 -3.55
C ALA A 275 11.42 5.50 -4.49
N ILE A 276 11.60 6.70 -5.03
CA ILE A 276 12.66 7.05 -5.97
C ILE A 276 13.46 8.21 -5.37
N VAL A 277 14.78 8.05 -5.33
CA VAL A 277 15.71 9.07 -4.88
C VAL A 277 16.69 9.38 -6.02
N ASP A 278 16.95 10.65 -6.24
CA ASP A 278 17.96 11.13 -7.19
C ASP A 278 19.14 11.77 -6.43
N PRO A 279 20.15 10.99 -6.06
CA PRO A 279 21.30 11.50 -5.31
C PRO A 279 22.15 12.51 -6.10
N THR A 280 22.08 12.47 -7.43
CA THR A 280 22.89 13.33 -8.31
C THR A 280 22.17 14.60 -8.72
N GLY A 281 20.83 14.61 -8.67
CA GLY A 281 20.00 15.72 -9.14
C GLY A 281 20.02 15.89 -10.68
N GLU A 282 20.52 14.88 -11.41
CA GLU A 282 20.72 14.95 -12.86
C GLU A 282 19.50 14.46 -13.65
N TYR A 283 18.68 13.60 -13.02
CA TYR A 283 17.50 13.06 -13.71
C TYR A 283 16.41 14.11 -13.87
N ARG A 284 15.85 14.17 -15.06
CA ARG A 284 14.77 15.11 -15.39
C ARG A 284 13.65 14.40 -16.13
N ILE A 285 12.43 14.81 -15.84
CA ILE A 285 11.26 14.42 -16.64
C ILE A 285 11.30 15.22 -17.95
N GLU A 286 11.11 14.54 -19.07
CA GLU A 286 11.05 15.15 -20.39
C GLU A 286 9.97 16.24 -20.47
N ARG A 287 10.27 17.33 -21.19
CA ARG A 287 9.36 18.47 -21.33
C ARG A 287 8.22 18.23 -22.33
N GLY A 288 8.23 17.13 -23.07
CA GLY A 288 7.25 16.81 -24.09
C GLY A 288 7.39 17.67 -25.36
N SER A 289 8.52 18.37 -25.54
CA SER A 289 8.83 19.08 -26.78
C SER A 289 9.55 18.17 -27.76
N GLY A 290 8.99 17.99 -28.98
CA GLY A 290 9.62 17.32 -30.08
C GLY A 290 10.58 18.20 -30.85
#